data_4105614ddf1760abdd83890df2280fe4
#
_entry.id   4105614ddf1760abdd83890df2280fe4
#
_cell.length_a   1.000
_cell.length_b   1.000
_cell.length_c   1.000
_cell.angle_alpha   90.00
_cell.angle_beta   90.00
_cell.angle_gamma   90.00
#
_symmetry.space_group_name_H-M   'P 1'
#
loop_
_entity.id
_entity.type
_entity.pdbx_description
1 polymer ?
#
loop_
_entity_poly.entity_id
_entity_poly.type
_entity_poly.pdbx_seq_one_letter_code
_entity_poly.pdbx_strand_id
1 'polypeptide(L)'
;MSFIRSVIHMLWMGITVIPYTLLILIVRLFGGSAALRWTIARAWLKLSVDSAGWFCGVKYRVQGMENLPTDSRQGVVLLCKHQSTYETFLMPAIMPRALAYVFKKELLSIPFFGWSIGSLDMIHIDRKHGSRAFHKVVEQGKRLLAQGIWVIMFPEGTRVARGEVGEYKTGATRLAIMTGVPVVPIAVTSAKCWPRKSFVKKPGVVDVSVGPMIASEGRKHEELMMEVQAWIEAEMRRLDPEAYPVAPTAIRNDGQA
;
A
#
# COMPACT_ATOMS: atom_id res chain seq x y z
N MET A 1 -19.29 -19.17 -10.72
CA MET A 1 -18.04 -18.98 -11.50
C MET A 1 -16.95 -18.18 -10.74
N SER A 2 -17.24 -17.05 -10.10
CA SER A 2 -16.21 -16.24 -9.42
C SER A 2 -15.48 -16.97 -8.28
N PHE A 3 -16.13 -17.86 -7.54
CA PHE A 3 -15.51 -18.67 -6.50
C PHE A 3 -14.42 -19.59 -7.07
N ILE A 4 -14.72 -20.38 -8.10
CA ILE A 4 -13.76 -21.30 -8.73
C ILE A 4 -12.56 -20.53 -9.28
N ARG A 5 -12.79 -19.40 -9.96
CA ARG A 5 -11.72 -18.53 -10.46
C ARG A 5 -10.83 -18.02 -9.33
N SER A 6 -11.43 -17.67 -8.17
CA SER A 6 -10.69 -17.23 -7.00
C SER A 6 -9.87 -18.35 -6.39
N VAL A 7 -10.38 -19.60 -6.38
CA VAL A 7 -9.63 -20.79 -5.94
C VAL A 7 -8.42 -21.01 -6.86
N ILE A 8 -8.63 -21.01 -8.18
CA ILE A 8 -7.52 -21.17 -9.14
C ILE A 8 -6.44 -20.11 -8.94
N HIS A 9 -6.84 -18.84 -8.79
CA HIS A 9 -5.91 -17.74 -8.56
C HIS A 9 -5.13 -17.93 -7.24
N MET A 10 -5.79 -18.33 -6.15
CA MET A 10 -5.11 -18.55 -4.87
C MET A 10 -4.14 -19.73 -4.91
N LEU A 11 -4.51 -20.82 -5.58
CA LEU A 11 -3.60 -21.96 -5.80
C LEU A 11 -2.41 -21.55 -6.66
N TRP A 12 -2.64 -20.78 -7.72
CA TRP A 12 -1.59 -20.23 -8.56
C TRP A 12 -0.59 -19.40 -7.76
N MET A 13 -1.08 -18.47 -6.93
CA MET A 13 -0.22 -17.67 -6.05
C MET A 13 0.56 -18.56 -5.06
N GLY A 14 -0.11 -19.55 -4.45
CA GLY A 14 0.51 -20.46 -3.49
C GLY A 14 1.59 -21.36 -4.12
N ILE A 15 1.39 -21.79 -5.35
CA ILE A 15 2.39 -22.60 -6.09
C ILE A 15 3.55 -21.72 -6.55
N THR A 16 3.25 -20.57 -7.13
CA THR A 16 4.29 -19.72 -7.72
C THR A 16 5.15 -18.99 -6.69
N VAL A 17 4.67 -18.74 -5.45
CA VAL A 17 5.50 -18.13 -4.40
C VAL A 17 6.71 -18.99 -4.05
N ILE A 18 6.61 -20.32 -4.20
CA ILE A 18 7.67 -21.25 -3.80
C ILE A 18 8.97 -21.01 -4.59
N PRO A 19 8.99 -21.13 -5.94
CA PRO A 19 10.22 -20.93 -6.70
C PRO A 19 10.81 -19.53 -6.55
N TYR A 20 9.98 -18.48 -6.48
CA TYR A 20 10.47 -17.12 -6.27
C TYR A 20 11.10 -16.93 -4.89
N THR A 21 10.51 -17.53 -3.84
CA THR A 21 11.11 -17.50 -2.50
C THR A 21 12.44 -18.25 -2.47
N LEU A 22 12.50 -19.46 -3.05
CA LEU A 22 13.76 -20.23 -3.12
C LEU A 22 14.85 -19.43 -3.84
N LEU A 23 14.51 -18.76 -4.93
CA LEU A 23 15.46 -17.92 -5.66
C LEU A 23 15.95 -16.73 -4.81
N ILE A 24 15.05 -16.07 -4.06
CA ILE A 24 15.43 -14.98 -3.13
C ILE A 24 16.39 -15.51 -2.05
N LEU A 25 16.10 -16.69 -1.47
CA LEU A 25 16.94 -17.29 -0.43
C LEU A 25 18.31 -17.72 -0.98
N ILE A 26 18.36 -18.28 -2.19
CA ILE A 26 19.62 -18.61 -2.88
C ILE A 26 20.43 -17.34 -3.10
N VAL A 27 19.84 -16.29 -3.69
CA VAL A 27 20.53 -15.01 -3.89
C VAL A 27 21.07 -14.46 -2.57
N ARG A 28 20.30 -14.55 -1.48
CA ARG A 28 20.74 -14.12 -0.15
C ARG A 28 21.91 -14.97 0.37
N LEU A 29 21.84 -16.28 0.20
CA LEU A 29 22.87 -17.22 0.66
C LEU A 29 24.23 -16.94 0.01
N PHE A 30 24.22 -16.61 -1.28
CA PHE A 30 25.43 -16.26 -2.05
C PHE A 30 25.81 -14.77 -1.99
N GLY A 31 25.27 -14.01 -1.02
CA GLY A 31 25.65 -12.61 -0.83
C GLY A 31 25.11 -11.64 -1.90
N GLY A 32 24.12 -12.07 -2.70
CA GLY A 32 23.52 -11.21 -3.72
C GLY A 32 22.84 -9.98 -3.16
N SER A 33 22.77 -8.91 -3.94
CA SER A 33 22.32 -7.59 -3.50
C SER A 33 20.85 -7.56 -3.08
N ALA A 34 20.50 -6.60 -2.20
CA ALA A 34 19.11 -6.32 -1.83
C ALA A 34 18.26 -5.93 -3.04
N ALA A 35 18.84 -5.18 -3.98
CA ALA A 35 18.16 -4.78 -5.22
C ALA A 35 17.76 -5.98 -6.08
N LEU A 36 18.63 -7.00 -6.19
CA LEU A 36 18.32 -8.23 -6.94
C LEU A 36 17.19 -9.01 -6.25
N ARG A 37 17.25 -9.17 -4.92
CA ARG A 37 16.16 -9.82 -4.16
C ARG A 37 14.83 -9.09 -4.33
N TRP A 38 14.85 -7.76 -4.30
CA TRP A 38 13.67 -6.94 -4.56
C TRP A 38 13.12 -7.16 -5.98
N THR A 39 13.99 -7.19 -7.00
CA THR A 39 13.57 -7.43 -8.39
C THR A 39 12.85 -8.78 -8.54
N ILE A 40 13.36 -9.83 -7.89
CA ILE A 40 12.73 -11.16 -7.89
C ILE A 40 11.36 -11.10 -7.18
N ALA A 41 11.28 -10.48 -6.00
CA ALA A 41 10.04 -10.32 -5.27
C ALA A 41 9.00 -9.53 -6.07
N ARG A 42 9.41 -8.42 -6.69
CA ARG A 42 8.56 -7.59 -7.56
C ARG A 42 8.03 -8.39 -8.76
N ALA A 43 8.84 -9.24 -9.36
CA ALA A 43 8.41 -10.09 -10.47
C ALA A 43 7.28 -11.03 -10.05
N TRP A 44 7.35 -11.66 -8.86
CA TRP A 44 6.26 -12.47 -8.34
C TRP A 44 5.02 -11.64 -7.98
N LEU A 45 5.19 -10.46 -7.39
CA LEU A 45 4.07 -9.57 -7.06
C LEU A 45 3.35 -9.13 -8.34
N LYS A 46 4.11 -8.80 -9.41
CA LYS A 46 3.53 -8.48 -10.71
C LYS A 46 2.80 -9.68 -11.31
N LEU A 47 3.40 -10.87 -11.28
CA LEU A 47 2.75 -12.10 -11.72
C LEU A 47 1.44 -12.37 -10.96
N SER A 48 1.40 -12.09 -9.65
CA SER A 48 0.21 -12.24 -8.81
C SER A 48 -0.90 -11.26 -9.21
N VAL A 49 -0.54 -10.02 -9.54
CA VAL A 49 -1.47 -8.99 -10.04
C VAL A 49 -1.97 -9.36 -11.44
N ASP A 50 -1.10 -9.74 -12.35
CA ASP A 50 -1.46 -10.12 -13.73
C ASP A 50 -2.38 -11.35 -13.73
N SER A 51 -2.08 -12.34 -12.89
CA SER A 51 -2.91 -13.55 -12.75
C SER A 51 -4.31 -13.27 -12.17
N ALA A 52 -4.46 -12.24 -11.33
CA ALA A 52 -5.78 -11.78 -10.91
C ALA A 52 -6.60 -11.26 -12.12
N GLY A 53 -5.93 -10.63 -13.09
CA GLY A 53 -6.51 -10.25 -14.37
C GLY A 53 -6.95 -11.47 -15.20
N TRP A 54 -6.04 -12.43 -15.37
CA TRP A 54 -6.29 -13.63 -16.20
C TRP A 54 -7.40 -14.52 -15.63
N PHE A 55 -7.35 -14.84 -14.36
CA PHE A 55 -8.27 -15.76 -13.74
C PHE A 55 -9.56 -15.11 -13.24
N CYS A 56 -9.46 -13.93 -12.63
CA CYS A 56 -10.58 -13.28 -11.95
C CYS A 56 -11.15 -12.07 -12.70
N GLY A 57 -10.50 -11.62 -13.78
CA GLY A 57 -10.92 -10.41 -14.51
C GLY A 57 -10.69 -9.12 -13.74
N VAL A 58 -9.76 -9.11 -12.77
CA VAL A 58 -9.39 -7.91 -12.01
C VAL A 58 -8.32 -7.14 -12.77
N LYS A 59 -8.69 -6.00 -13.32
CA LYS A 59 -7.79 -5.07 -14.01
C LYS A 59 -7.47 -3.89 -13.11
N TYR A 60 -6.47 -3.08 -13.48
CA TYR A 60 -6.19 -1.83 -12.79
C TYR A 60 -5.89 -0.71 -13.78
N ARG A 61 -6.10 0.52 -13.33
CA ARG A 61 -5.80 1.75 -14.06
C ARG A 61 -5.10 2.71 -13.10
N VAL A 62 -4.01 3.32 -13.54
CA VAL A 62 -3.19 4.21 -12.70
C VAL A 62 -3.17 5.60 -13.32
N GLN A 63 -3.28 6.62 -12.48
CA GLN A 63 -3.14 8.03 -12.83
C GLN A 63 -2.28 8.74 -11.79
N GLY A 64 -1.65 9.88 -12.16
CA GLY A 64 -0.85 10.70 -11.24
C GLY A 64 0.56 10.17 -11.00
N MET A 65 1.06 9.23 -11.81
CA MET A 65 2.45 8.72 -11.67
C MET A 65 3.50 9.81 -11.86
N GLU A 66 3.18 10.86 -12.59
CA GLU A 66 3.99 12.08 -12.79
C GLU A 66 4.22 12.89 -11.51
N ASN A 67 3.40 12.67 -10.48
CA ASN A 67 3.55 13.31 -9.16
C ASN A 67 4.65 12.66 -8.31
N LEU A 68 5.19 11.52 -8.74
CA LEU A 68 6.25 10.82 -8.00
C LEU A 68 7.61 11.46 -8.28
N PRO A 69 8.55 11.43 -7.31
CA PRO A 69 9.89 11.97 -7.51
C PRO A 69 10.61 11.30 -8.68
N THR A 70 11.22 12.10 -9.54
CA THR A 70 12.09 11.64 -10.63
C THR A 70 13.52 11.40 -10.17
N ASP A 71 14.00 12.14 -9.15
CA ASP A 71 15.33 11.92 -8.56
C ASP A 71 15.40 10.55 -7.90
N SER A 72 16.37 9.78 -8.32
CA SER A 72 16.59 8.41 -7.83
C SER A 72 16.97 8.31 -6.36
N ARG A 73 17.46 9.37 -5.76
CA ARG A 73 17.88 9.43 -4.37
C ARG A 73 16.84 10.01 -3.44
N GLN A 74 15.79 10.61 -3.99
CA GLN A 74 14.74 11.21 -3.17
C GLN A 74 13.88 10.13 -2.52
N GLY A 75 13.96 10.02 -1.19
CA GLY A 75 13.06 9.23 -0.37
C GLY A 75 11.67 9.88 -0.28
N VAL A 76 10.64 9.07 -0.16
CA VAL A 76 9.26 9.54 0.02
C VAL A 76 8.49 8.55 0.88
N VAL A 77 7.55 9.06 1.68
CA VAL A 77 6.58 8.23 2.41
C VAL A 77 5.27 8.20 1.63
N LEU A 78 4.90 7.03 1.12
CA LEU A 78 3.63 6.81 0.44
C LEU A 78 2.55 6.47 1.48
N LEU A 79 1.45 7.21 1.49
CA LEU A 79 0.29 6.94 2.34
C LEU A 79 -0.85 6.44 1.46
N CYS A 80 -1.10 5.13 1.51
CA CYS A 80 -2.04 4.45 0.63
C CYS A 80 -3.31 4.06 1.39
N LYS A 81 -4.49 4.31 0.80
CA LYS A 81 -5.78 3.78 1.28
C LYS A 81 -5.70 2.28 1.44
N HIS A 82 -6.25 1.72 2.53
CA HIS A 82 -6.16 0.29 2.83
C HIS A 82 -7.54 -0.38 2.88
N GLN A 83 -7.92 -1.06 1.80
CA GLN A 83 -9.24 -1.70 1.69
C GLN A 83 -9.18 -3.21 1.41
N SER A 84 -8.05 -3.70 0.89
CA SER A 84 -7.93 -5.06 0.39
C SER A 84 -6.54 -5.66 0.68
N THR A 85 -6.35 -6.90 0.32
CA THR A 85 -5.02 -7.50 0.16
C THR A 85 -4.40 -7.11 -1.20
N TYR A 86 -5.24 -6.75 -2.18
CA TYR A 86 -4.80 -6.50 -3.55
C TYR A 86 -3.79 -5.35 -3.67
N GLU A 87 -4.02 -4.22 -2.99
CA GLU A 87 -3.10 -3.08 -3.04
C GLU A 87 -1.71 -3.40 -2.45
N THR A 88 -1.61 -4.38 -1.55
CA THR A 88 -0.30 -4.79 -1.03
C THR A 88 0.54 -5.53 -2.06
N PHE A 89 -0.07 -6.13 -3.08
CA PHE A 89 0.59 -6.70 -4.25
C PHE A 89 0.74 -5.69 -5.38
N LEU A 90 -0.28 -4.85 -5.57
CA LEU A 90 -0.33 -3.90 -6.68
C LEU A 90 0.73 -2.80 -6.55
N MET A 91 0.83 -2.17 -5.36
CA MET A 91 1.75 -1.03 -5.20
C MET A 91 3.20 -1.38 -5.57
N PRO A 92 3.83 -2.45 -5.06
CA PRO A 92 5.20 -2.78 -5.45
C PRO A 92 5.32 -3.25 -6.90
N ALA A 93 4.25 -3.76 -7.50
CA ALA A 93 4.25 -4.15 -8.91
C ALA A 93 4.32 -2.95 -9.86
N ILE A 94 3.64 -1.83 -9.52
CA ILE A 94 3.51 -0.65 -10.39
C ILE A 94 4.48 0.48 -10.05
N MET A 95 4.93 0.61 -8.80
CA MET A 95 5.81 1.72 -8.41
C MET A 95 7.19 1.61 -9.09
N PRO A 96 7.78 2.75 -9.50
CA PRO A 96 9.06 2.74 -10.22
C PRO A 96 10.26 2.41 -9.32
N ARG A 97 10.11 2.48 -8.00
CA ARG A 97 11.15 2.27 -6.99
C ARG A 97 10.83 1.12 -6.05
N ALA A 98 11.88 0.64 -5.37
CA ALA A 98 11.72 -0.32 -4.29
C ALA A 98 10.88 0.27 -3.15
N LEU A 99 9.95 -0.53 -2.63
CA LEU A 99 9.08 -0.15 -1.53
C LEU A 99 9.44 -0.96 -0.28
N ALA A 100 9.57 -0.27 0.85
CA ALA A 100 9.63 -0.87 2.16
C ALA A 100 8.26 -0.75 2.83
N TYR A 101 7.63 -1.88 3.10
CA TYR A 101 6.38 -1.93 3.87
C TYR A 101 6.64 -1.89 5.37
N VAL A 102 5.76 -1.18 6.08
CA VAL A 102 5.62 -1.35 7.53
C VAL A 102 4.55 -2.42 7.77
N PHE A 103 4.95 -3.61 8.21
CA PHE A 103 4.06 -4.76 8.33
C PHE A 103 4.14 -5.45 9.70
N LYS A 104 3.15 -6.29 9.99
CA LYS A 104 3.08 -7.06 11.25
C LYS A 104 4.12 -8.17 11.27
N LYS A 105 4.86 -8.30 12.39
CA LYS A 105 5.87 -9.34 12.60
C LYS A 105 5.36 -10.76 12.36
N GLU A 106 4.10 -11.02 12.66
CA GLU A 106 3.46 -12.33 12.51
C GLU A 106 3.45 -12.83 11.05
N LEU A 107 3.55 -11.93 10.06
CA LEU A 107 3.64 -12.33 8.65
C LEU A 107 4.93 -13.07 8.33
N LEU A 108 5.98 -12.92 9.15
CA LEU A 108 7.26 -13.63 8.98
C LEU A 108 7.13 -15.14 9.20
N SER A 109 6.09 -15.59 9.93
CA SER A 109 5.86 -17.03 10.21
C SER A 109 5.12 -17.75 9.08
N ILE A 110 4.63 -17.04 8.06
CA ILE A 110 3.96 -17.66 6.90
C ILE A 110 5.02 -18.34 6.03
N PRO A 111 4.96 -19.67 5.82
CA PRO A 111 5.94 -20.37 5.00
C PRO A 111 6.08 -19.75 3.61
N PHE A 112 7.28 -19.74 3.07
CA PHE A 112 7.69 -19.13 1.81
C PHE A 112 7.46 -17.62 1.77
N PHE A 113 6.24 -17.15 1.86
CA PHE A 113 5.93 -15.71 1.83
C PHE A 113 6.66 -14.93 2.94
N GLY A 114 6.58 -15.40 4.18
CA GLY A 114 7.26 -14.79 5.32
C GLY A 114 8.79 -14.84 5.21
N TRP A 115 9.33 -15.93 4.69
CA TRP A 115 10.79 -16.08 4.46
C TRP A 115 11.27 -15.10 3.37
N SER A 116 10.46 -14.94 2.33
CA SER A 116 10.72 -13.97 1.26
C SER A 116 10.75 -12.54 1.81
N ILE A 117 9.67 -12.07 2.45
CA ILE A 117 9.60 -10.69 2.97
C ILE A 117 10.64 -10.43 4.08
N GLY A 118 10.99 -11.44 4.88
CA GLY A 118 12.08 -11.38 5.87
C GLY A 118 13.48 -11.28 5.27
N SER A 119 13.61 -11.56 3.97
CA SER A 119 14.86 -11.45 3.20
C SER A 119 14.98 -10.13 2.42
N LEU A 120 13.96 -9.28 2.50
CA LEU A 120 13.89 -7.96 1.88
C LEU A 120 14.12 -6.85 2.92
N ASP A 121 14.49 -5.66 2.45
CA ASP A 121 14.60 -4.46 3.27
C ASP A 121 13.20 -3.90 3.59
N MET A 122 12.56 -4.51 4.59
CA MET A 122 11.21 -4.19 5.06
C MET A 122 11.24 -3.82 6.53
N ILE A 123 10.21 -3.12 7.01
CA ILE A 123 10.06 -2.71 8.40
C ILE A 123 8.99 -3.56 9.06
N HIS A 124 9.39 -4.52 9.90
CA HIS A 124 8.42 -5.29 10.67
C HIS A 124 8.22 -4.70 12.07
N ILE A 125 6.96 -4.66 12.51
CA ILE A 125 6.59 -4.12 13.82
C ILE A 125 5.85 -5.16 14.66
N ASP A 126 6.18 -5.16 15.96
CA ASP A 126 5.36 -5.80 16.98
C ASP A 126 4.48 -4.72 17.63
N ARG A 127 3.20 -4.70 17.26
CA ARG A 127 2.25 -3.67 17.72
C ARG A 127 1.98 -3.71 19.21
N LYS A 128 2.33 -4.81 19.89
CA LYS A 128 2.16 -4.95 21.34
C LYS A 128 3.08 -3.99 22.12
N HIS A 129 4.15 -3.52 21.49
CA HIS A 129 5.16 -2.68 22.14
C HIS A 129 5.03 -1.17 21.84
N GLY A 130 3.89 -0.70 21.35
CA GLY A 130 3.52 0.72 21.24
C GLY A 130 4.65 1.66 20.79
N SER A 131 5.16 2.48 21.71
CA SER A 131 6.21 3.47 21.43
C SER A 131 7.53 2.87 20.92
N ARG A 132 7.96 1.73 21.45
CA ARG A 132 9.19 1.03 21.00
C ARG A 132 9.05 0.56 19.54
N ALA A 133 7.85 0.10 19.16
CA ALA A 133 7.58 -0.29 17.77
C ALA A 133 7.73 0.91 16.82
N PHE A 134 7.29 2.09 17.25
CA PHE A 134 7.42 3.30 16.44
C PHE A 134 8.88 3.77 16.33
N HIS A 135 9.68 3.73 17.39
CA HIS A 135 11.13 4.04 17.32
C HIS A 135 11.84 3.18 16.26
N LYS A 136 11.52 1.88 16.22
CA LYS A 136 12.07 0.97 15.19
C LYS A 136 11.65 1.38 13.78
N VAL A 137 10.40 1.81 13.58
CA VAL A 137 9.93 2.32 12.28
C VAL A 137 10.73 3.54 11.86
N VAL A 138 10.97 4.47 12.77
CA VAL A 138 11.74 5.70 12.49
C VAL A 138 13.18 5.38 12.16
N GLU A 139 13.86 4.57 12.96
CA GLU A 139 15.25 4.18 12.74
C GLU A 139 15.46 3.49 11.38
N GLN A 140 14.68 2.44 11.13
CA GLN A 140 14.78 1.70 9.87
C GLN A 140 14.27 2.53 8.68
N GLY A 141 13.19 3.28 8.84
CA GLY A 141 12.66 4.16 7.82
C GLY A 141 13.66 5.24 7.40
N LYS A 142 14.33 5.89 8.37
CA LYS A 142 15.38 6.87 8.10
C LYS A 142 16.51 6.29 7.24
N ARG A 143 16.97 5.09 7.59
CA ARG A 143 18.02 4.39 6.83
C ARG A 143 17.56 4.10 5.39
N LEU A 144 16.35 3.59 5.20
CA LEU A 144 15.83 3.19 3.89
C LEU A 144 15.55 4.41 3.00
N LEU A 145 14.92 5.44 3.56
CA LEU A 145 14.63 6.68 2.85
C LEU A 145 15.91 7.39 2.39
N ALA A 146 16.99 7.38 3.22
CA ALA A 146 18.29 7.91 2.83
C ALA A 146 18.96 7.13 1.68
N GLN A 147 18.54 5.89 1.43
CA GLN A 147 18.99 5.06 0.30
C GLN A 147 18.08 5.21 -0.94
N GLY A 148 17.09 6.11 -0.91
CA GLY A 148 16.12 6.27 -1.99
C GLY A 148 15.08 5.14 -2.06
N ILE A 149 14.98 4.27 -1.04
CA ILE A 149 13.92 3.28 -0.90
C ILE A 149 12.71 3.96 -0.29
N TRP A 150 11.57 3.88 -0.99
CA TRP A 150 10.35 4.52 -0.52
C TRP A 150 9.66 3.70 0.57
N VAL A 151 9.16 4.36 1.59
CA VAL A 151 8.40 3.69 2.66
C VAL A 151 6.91 3.84 2.37
N ILE A 152 6.19 2.72 2.29
CA ILE A 152 4.74 2.73 2.13
C ILE A 152 4.06 2.33 3.44
N MET A 153 3.08 3.13 3.83
CA MET A 153 2.27 2.90 5.02
C MET A 153 0.79 3.05 4.71
N PHE A 154 -0.02 2.30 5.44
CA PHE A 154 -1.47 2.41 5.40
C PHE A 154 -1.92 3.17 6.64
N PRO A 155 -2.38 4.44 6.51
CA PRO A 155 -2.62 5.29 7.67
C PRO A 155 -3.74 4.75 8.57
N GLU A 156 -4.72 4.01 8.04
CA GLU A 156 -5.77 3.38 8.84
C GLU A 156 -5.23 2.26 9.76
N GLY A 157 -4.06 1.73 9.49
CA GLY A 157 -3.44 0.63 10.23
C GLY A 157 -4.17 -0.71 10.15
N THR A 158 -5.33 -0.74 9.53
CA THR A 158 -6.13 -1.94 9.23
C THR A 158 -6.96 -1.71 7.99
N ARG A 159 -7.37 -2.80 7.31
CA ARG A 159 -8.25 -2.67 6.13
C ARG A 159 -9.64 -2.16 6.52
N VAL A 160 -10.12 -1.12 5.85
CA VAL A 160 -11.48 -0.57 5.98
C VAL A 160 -12.41 -1.14 4.90
N ALA A 161 -13.71 -1.15 5.12
CA ALA A 161 -14.65 -1.62 4.11
C ALA A 161 -14.81 -0.59 2.97
N ARG A 162 -15.32 -1.03 1.83
CA ARG A 162 -15.68 -0.15 0.71
C ARG A 162 -16.75 0.83 1.18
N GLY A 163 -16.54 2.11 0.94
CA GLY A 163 -17.45 3.18 1.35
C GLY A 163 -17.23 3.70 2.77
N GLU A 164 -16.34 3.08 3.55
CA GLU A 164 -16.03 3.52 4.91
C GLU A 164 -14.79 4.41 4.95
N VAL A 165 -14.80 5.37 5.86
CA VAL A 165 -13.67 6.20 6.25
C VAL A 165 -13.11 5.64 7.56
N GLY A 166 -11.86 5.20 7.57
CA GLY A 166 -11.17 4.73 8.76
C GLY A 166 -10.54 5.88 9.56
N GLU A 167 -10.10 5.58 10.78
CA GLU A 167 -9.26 6.49 11.56
C GLU A 167 -7.84 6.54 10.96
N TYR A 168 -7.33 7.73 10.64
CA TYR A 168 -6.00 7.95 10.11
C TYR A 168 -5.00 8.22 11.23
N LYS A 169 -4.02 7.33 11.39
CA LYS A 169 -2.98 7.39 12.41
C LYS A 169 -1.77 8.18 11.93
N THR A 170 -1.25 9.04 12.77
CA THR A 170 -0.16 9.98 12.42
C THR A 170 1.24 9.36 12.33
N GLY A 171 1.39 8.05 12.50
CA GLY A 171 2.71 7.41 12.47
C GLY A 171 3.52 7.66 11.18
N ALA A 172 2.85 7.68 10.03
CA ALA A 172 3.51 7.92 8.74
C ALA A 172 3.96 9.37 8.57
N THR A 173 3.12 10.34 8.96
CA THR A 173 3.47 11.76 8.90
C THR A 173 4.56 12.12 9.92
N ARG A 174 4.55 11.50 11.10
CA ARG A 174 5.67 11.63 12.07
C ARG A 174 6.98 11.11 11.48
N LEU A 175 6.96 9.96 10.79
CA LEU A 175 8.16 9.45 10.10
C LEU A 175 8.65 10.45 9.05
N ALA A 176 7.77 10.97 8.20
CA ALA A 176 8.10 11.92 7.14
C ALA A 176 8.74 13.19 7.71
N ILE A 177 8.16 13.78 8.76
CA ILE A 177 8.70 14.98 9.44
C ILE A 177 10.07 14.71 10.06
N MET A 178 10.22 13.58 10.77
CA MET A 178 11.51 13.23 11.42
C MET A 178 12.63 12.93 10.43
N THR A 179 12.29 12.65 9.16
CA THR A 179 13.25 12.33 8.10
C THR A 179 13.40 13.44 7.07
N GLY A 180 12.56 14.49 7.13
CA GLY A 180 12.56 15.60 6.19
C GLY A 180 12.10 15.23 4.77
N VAL A 181 11.45 14.07 4.59
CA VAL A 181 10.99 13.63 3.26
C VAL A 181 9.52 13.99 3.03
N PRO A 182 9.09 14.27 1.80
CA PRO A 182 7.69 14.53 1.49
C PRO A 182 6.84 13.27 1.66
N VAL A 183 5.52 13.48 1.77
CA VAL A 183 4.51 12.44 1.70
C VAL A 183 3.78 12.48 0.36
N VAL A 184 3.36 11.30 -0.13
CA VAL A 184 2.49 11.19 -1.32
C VAL A 184 1.26 10.39 -0.95
N PRO A 185 0.07 10.99 -1.01
CA PRO A 185 -1.18 10.28 -0.77
C PRO A 185 -1.57 9.42 -1.97
N ILE A 186 -2.13 8.24 -1.74
CA ILE A 186 -2.59 7.31 -2.78
C ILE A 186 -3.99 6.82 -2.45
N ALA A 187 -4.94 7.09 -3.34
CA ALA A 187 -6.27 6.52 -3.32
C ALA A 187 -6.30 5.25 -4.17
N VAL A 188 -7.00 4.21 -3.72
CA VAL A 188 -7.12 2.95 -4.45
C VAL A 188 -8.45 2.26 -4.17
N THR A 189 -9.20 1.90 -5.22
CA THR A 189 -10.54 1.31 -5.14
C THR A 189 -10.51 -0.22 -5.10
N SER A 190 -9.51 -0.82 -4.47
CA SER A 190 -9.25 -2.26 -4.49
C SER A 190 -10.39 -3.12 -3.93
N ALA A 191 -11.18 -2.58 -2.99
CA ALA A 191 -12.34 -3.28 -2.44
C ALA A 191 -13.49 -3.50 -3.45
N LYS A 192 -13.52 -2.78 -4.59
CA LYS A 192 -14.47 -3.06 -5.69
C LYS A 192 -14.32 -4.49 -6.20
N CYS A 193 -13.09 -4.96 -6.32
CA CYS A 193 -12.76 -6.25 -6.91
C CYS A 193 -12.42 -7.32 -5.86
N TRP A 194 -11.76 -6.93 -4.76
CA TRP A 194 -11.37 -7.86 -3.71
C TRP A 194 -11.60 -7.26 -2.31
N PRO A 195 -12.85 -7.30 -1.80
CA PRO A 195 -13.20 -6.73 -0.50
C PRO A 195 -12.43 -7.37 0.65
N ARG A 196 -12.21 -6.58 1.73
CA ARG A 196 -11.64 -7.13 2.99
C ARG A 196 -12.43 -8.35 3.47
N LYS A 197 -11.75 -9.34 4.02
CA LYS A 197 -12.35 -10.59 4.54
C LYS A 197 -13.08 -11.43 3.47
N SER A 198 -13.03 -11.07 2.19
CA SER A 198 -13.60 -11.87 1.12
C SER A 198 -12.53 -12.73 0.46
N PHE A 199 -12.84 -14.02 0.30
CA PHE A 199 -12.05 -14.91 -0.54
C PHE A 199 -12.33 -14.69 -2.03
N VAL A 200 -13.59 -14.37 -2.35
CA VAL A 200 -14.07 -14.25 -3.73
C VAL A 200 -13.66 -12.90 -4.30
N LYS A 201 -12.99 -12.95 -5.45
CA LYS A 201 -12.66 -11.79 -6.26
C LYS A 201 -13.73 -11.60 -7.33
N LYS A 202 -14.10 -10.34 -7.57
CA LYS A 202 -15.07 -9.93 -8.58
C LYS A 202 -14.35 -9.29 -9.75
N PRO A 203 -14.74 -9.57 -11.00
CA PRO A 203 -14.18 -8.86 -12.15
C PRO A 203 -14.48 -7.37 -12.06
N GLY A 204 -13.56 -6.56 -12.58
CA GLY A 204 -13.70 -5.11 -12.57
C GLY A 204 -12.37 -4.39 -12.70
N VAL A 205 -12.42 -3.07 -12.55
CA VAL A 205 -11.23 -2.21 -12.61
C VAL A 205 -10.97 -1.60 -11.24
N VAL A 206 -9.74 -1.75 -10.77
CA VAL A 206 -9.20 -1.07 -9.60
C VAL A 206 -8.55 0.22 -10.09
N ASP A 207 -9.07 1.34 -9.68
CA ASP A 207 -8.49 2.65 -9.96
C ASP A 207 -7.47 3.00 -8.87
N VAL A 208 -6.30 3.46 -9.30
CA VAL A 208 -5.23 3.98 -8.44
C VAL A 208 -4.99 5.43 -8.84
N SER A 209 -5.03 6.32 -7.88
CA SER A 209 -4.69 7.73 -8.05
C SER A 209 -3.55 8.10 -7.11
N VAL A 210 -2.45 8.57 -7.70
CA VAL A 210 -1.28 9.06 -6.98
C VAL A 210 -1.40 10.57 -6.88
N GLY A 211 -1.46 11.09 -5.66
CA GLY A 211 -1.61 12.52 -5.39
C GLY A 211 -0.32 13.31 -5.49
N PRO A 212 -0.40 14.63 -5.35
CA PRO A 212 0.77 15.49 -5.35
C PRO A 212 1.67 15.21 -4.14
N MET A 213 2.96 15.49 -4.29
CA MET A 213 3.87 15.50 -3.15
C MET A 213 3.52 16.63 -2.19
N ILE A 214 3.41 16.32 -0.91
CA ILE A 214 3.14 17.27 0.16
C ILE A 214 4.39 17.36 1.04
N ALA A 215 4.95 18.56 1.19
CA ALA A 215 6.12 18.79 2.03
C ALA A 215 5.80 18.51 3.50
N SER A 216 6.74 17.92 4.22
CA SER A 216 6.60 17.58 5.64
C SER A 216 7.35 18.52 6.57
N GLU A 217 8.35 19.23 6.06
CA GLU A 217 9.25 20.08 6.85
C GLU A 217 8.50 21.23 7.53
N GLY A 218 8.82 21.48 8.81
CA GLY A 218 8.23 22.56 9.59
C GLY A 218 6.75 22.37 9.97
N ARG A 219 6.15 21.22 9.70
CA ARG A 219 4.72 20.97 9.92
C ARG A 219 4.43 20.15 11.18
N LYS A 220 3.22 20.25 11.71
CA LYS A 220 2.70 19.33 12.71
C LYS A 220 2.16 18.07 12.04
N HIS A 221 2.41 16.93 12.66
CA HIS A 221 2.06 15.63 12.04
C HIS A 221 0.55 15.40 11.93
N GLU A 222 -0.24 15.99 12.82
CA GLU A 222 -1.71 15.95 12.77
C GLU A 222 -2.24 16.75 11.57
N GLU A 223 -1.74 17.99 11.38
CA GLU A 223 -2.14 18.87 10.28
C GLU A 223 -1.77 18.24 8.92
N LEU A 224 -0.57 17.68 8.81
CA LEU A 224 -0.15 16.96 7.61
C LEU A 224 -1.03 15.73 7.35
N MET A 225 -1.42 14.99 8.40
CA MET A 225 -2.29 13.83 8.25
C MET A 225 -3.71 14.24 7.85
N MET A 226 -4.24 15.33 8.38
CA MET A 226 -5.56 15.85 7.96
C MET A 226 -5.59 16.21 6.49
N GLU A 227 -4.53 16.84 5.95
CA GLU A 227 -4.43 17.16 4.53
C GLU A 227 -4.36 15.89 3.67
N VAL A 228 -3.52 14.92 4.05
CA VAL A 228 -3.44 13.61 3.38
C VAL A 228 -4.79 12.91 3.38
N GLN A 229 -5.48 12.86 4.52
CA GLN A 229 -6.80 12.25 4.66
C GLN A 229 -7.83 12.96 3.78
N ALA A 230 -7.86 14.29 3.82
CA ALA A 230 -8.78 15.08 3.01
C ALA A 230 -8.61 14.78 1.51
N TRP A 231 -7.36 14.70 1.04
CA TRP A 231 -7.07 14.38 -0.34
C TRP A 231 -7.49 12.94 -0.70
N ILE A 232 -7.09 11.94 0.10
CA ILE A 232 -7.43 10.53 -0.15
C ILE A 232 -8.94 10.33 -0.19
N GLU A 233 -9.67 10.87 0.79
CA GLU A 233 -11.11 10.65 0.89
C GLU A 233 -11.89 11.41 -0.18
N ALA A 234 -11.43 12.61 -0.61
CA ALA A 234 -12.00 13.31 -1.76
C ALA A 234 -11.80 12.49 -3.06
N GLU A 235 -10.60 11.96 -3.25
CA GLU A 235 -10.26 11.16 -4.41
C GLU A 235 -11.00 9.82 -4.44
N MET A 236 -11.19 9.17 -3.29
CA MET A 236 -12.01 7.96 -3.18
C MET A 236 -13.46 8.21 -3.60
N ARG A 237 -14.05 9.36 -3.24
CA ARG A 237 -15.40 9.77 -3.68
C ARG A 237 -15.46 9.96 -5.20
N ARG A 238 -14.41 10.53 -5.79
CA ARG A 238 -14.31 10.73 -7.23
C ARG A 238 -14.19 9.40 -7.99
N LEU A 239 -13.38 8.47 -7.47
CA LEU A 239 -13.08 7.18 -8.12
C LEU A 239 -14.17 6.12 -7.93
N ASP A 240 -14.91 6.20 -6.84
CA ASP A 240 -15.94 5.20 -6.47
C ASP A 240 -17.19 5.87 -5.87
N PRO A 241 -17.88 6.76 -6.65
CA PRO A 241 -19.02 7.54 -6.15
C PRO A 241 -20.19 6.66 -5.71
N GLU A 242 -20.31 5.45 -6.23
CA GLU A 242 -21.34 4.51 -5.80
C GLU A 242 -21.20 4.07 -4.35
N ALA A 243 -19.95 3.97 -3.87
CA ALA A 243 -19.66 3.52 -2.50
C ALA A 243 -19.56 4.69 -1.50
N TYR A 244 -19.28 5.90 -2.01
CA TYR A 244 -19.11 7.11 -1.21
C TYR A 244 -20.13 8.17 -1.66
N PRO A 245 -21.42 7.94 -1.45
CA PRO A 245 -22.43 8.92 -1.83
C PRO A 245 -22.14 10.26 -1.16
N VAL A 246 -22.24 11.34 -1.93
CA VAL A 246 -22.24 12.69 -1.37
C VAL A 246 -23.43 12.77 -0.43
N ALA A 247 -23.20 13.16 0.82
CA ALA A 247 -24.33 13.47 1.72
C ALA A 247 -25.25 14.45 1.01
N PRO A 248 -26.58 14.23 1.01
CA PRO A 248 -27.50 15.18 0.42
C PRO A 248 -27.17 16.56 0.98
N THR A 249 -26.87 17.51 0.12
CA THR A 249 -26.71 18.91 0.50
C THR A 249 -28.01 19.28 1.20
N ALA A 250 -27.95 19.56 2.50
CA ALA A 250 -29.13 20.06 3.22
C ALA A 250 -29.63 21.26 2.41
N ILE A 251 -30.77 21.10 1.77
CA ILE A 251 -31.49 22.18 1.11
C ILE A 251 -31.75 23.16 2.24
N ARG A 252 -30.99 24.26 2.28
CA ARG A 252 -31.40 25.42 3.07
C ARG A 252 -32.74 25.82 2.51
N ASN A 253 -33.81 25.44 3.18
CA ASN A 253 -35.06 26.12 3.04
C ASN A 253 -34.85 27.51 3.67
N ASP A 254 -34.38 28.44 2.87
CA ASP A 254 -34.54 29.86 3.16
C ASP A 254 -36.03 30.11 3.05
N GLY A 255 -36.67 29.89 4.20
CA GLY A 255 -38.10 30.17 4.38
C GLY A 255 -38.35 31.65 4.05
N GLN A 256 -39.13 31.84 3.03
CA GLN A 256 -39.85 33.10 2.85
C GLN A 256 -40.69 33.34 4.07
N ALA A 257 -40.45 34.45 4.74
CA ALA A 257 -41.41 35.18 5.54
C ALA A 257 -41.20 36.69 5.31
#